data_c8490f6dea53408e5788300d2984d5de
#
_entry.id   c8490f6dea53408e5788300d2984d5de
#
_cell.length_a   1.000
_cell.length_b   1.000
_cell.length_c   1.000
_cell.angle_alpha   90.00
_cell.angle_beta   90.00
_cell.angle_gamma   90.00
#
_symmetry.space_group_name_H-M   'P 1'
#
loop_
_entity.id
_entity.type
_entity.pdbx_description
1 polymer ?
#
loop_
_entity_poly.entity_id
_entity_poly.type
_entity_poly.pdbx_seq_one_letter_code
_entity_poly.pdbx_strand_id
1 'polypeptide(L)'
;MKRKPLTSGQIRAARALIRWTAEDLARESAVGVTTIRRAELTSDKTSMTAANDLSVRRALEAAGIEFIDPNGGGAGVRLRTNESD
;
A
#
# COMPACT_ATOMS: atom_id res chain seq x y z
N MET A 1 4.80 -13.84 -12.78
CA MET A 1 4.79 -12.45 -13.25
C MET A 1 5.04 -11.51 -12.10
N LYS A 2 5.94 -10.57 -12.28
CA LYS A 2 6.29 -9.65 -11.21
C LYS A 2 5.27 -8.51 -11.13
N ARG A 3 4.88 -8.19 -9.90
CA ARG A 3 4.07 -7.01 -9.67
C ARG A 3 4.98 -5.78 -9.60
N LYS A 4 4.45 -4.66 -10.03
CA LYS A 4 5.19 -3.41 -9.88
C LYS A 4 5.20 -3.01 -8.40
N PRO A 5 6.30 -2.43 -7.92
CA PRO A 5 6.34 -1.94 -6.54
C PRO A 5 5.25 -0.89 -6.30
N LEU A 6 4.79 -0.81 -5.06
CA LEU A 6 3.84 0.23 -4.67
C LEU A 6 4.51 1.60 -4.73
N THR A 7 3.74 2.61 -5.08
CA THR A 7 4.21 3.99 -4.97
C THR A 7 3.87 4.54 -3.60
N SER A 8 4.55 5.61 -3.20
CA SER A 8 4.26 6.25 -1.92
C SER A 8 2.82 6.77 -1.89
N GLY A 9 2.33 7.28 -3.01
CA GLY A 9 0.95 7.75 -3.09
C GLY A 9 -0.07 6.64 -2.89
N GLN A 10 0.21 5.46 -3.43
CA GLN A 10 -0.68 4.32 -3.22
C GLN A 10 -0.76 3.94 -1.74
N ILE A 11 0.37 3.94 -1.05
CA ILE A 11 0.38 3.57 0.37
C ILE A 11 -0.39 4.59 1.19
N ARG A 12 -0.15 5.89 0.96
CA ARG A 12 -0.86 6.94 1.69
C ARG A 12 -2.37 6.87 1.42
N ALA A 13 -2.75 6.72 0.16
CA ALA A 13 -4.15 6.67 -0.23
C ALA A 13 -4.84 5.44 0.35
N ALA A 14 -4.17 4.30 0.33
CA ALA A 14 -4.72 3.07 0.89
C ALA A 14 -4.99 3.22 2.37
N ARG A 15 -4.01 3.78 3.11
CA ARG A 15 -4.21 4.01 4.54
C ARG A 15 -5.38 4.95 4.79
N ALA A 16 -5.49 6.00 3.98
CA ALA A 16 -6.58 6.96 4.15
C ALA A 16 -7.94 6.30 3.93
N LEU A 17 -8.04 5.43 2.94
CA LEU A 17 -9.29 4.76 2.63
C LEU A 17 -9.80 3.89 3.78
N ILE A 18 -8.90 3.25 4.50
CA ILE A 18 -9.28 2.38 5.61
C ILE A 18 -9.02 3.01 6.97
N ARG A 19 -8.62 4.28 6.98
CA ARG A 19 -8.39 5.06 8.18
C ARG A 19 -7.35 4.46 9.11
N TRP A 20 -6.31 3.91 8.53
CA TRP A 20 -5.17 3.39 9.29
C TRP A 20 -4.12 4.46 9.47
N THR A 21 -3.53 4.50 10.65
CA THR A 21 -2.33 5.30 10.87
C THR A 21 -1.13 4.53 10.33
N ALA A 22 0.01 5.21 10.23
CA ALA A 22 1.24 4.52 9.85
C ALA A 22 1.58 3.42 10.87
N GLU A 23 1.27 3.65 12.15
CA GLU A 23 1.48 2.65 13.19
C GLU A 23 0.59 1.43 12.99
N ASP A 24 -0.66 1.66 12.58
CA ASP A 24 -1.56 0.54 12.26
C ASP A 24 -0.98 -0.31 11.15
N LEU A 25 -0.52 0.34 10.08
CA LEU A 25 0.07 -0.39 8.96
C LEU A 25 1.33 -1.14 9.37
N ALA A 26 2.16 -0.51 10.21
CA ALA A 26 3.37 -1.16 10.70
C ALA A 26 3.02 -2.43 11.47
N ARG A 27 2.03 -2.35 12.34
CA ARG A 27 1.60 -3.51 13.13
C ARG A 27 1.07 -4.62 12.23
N GLU A 28 0.21 -4.26 11.27
CA GLU A 28 -0.44 -5.26 10.44
C GLU A 28 0.51 -5.88 9.41
N SER A 29 1.50 -5.13 8.97
CA SER A 29 2.44 -5.60 7.95
C SER A 29 3.71 -6.20 8.56
N ALA A 30 3.95 -5.98 9.84
CA ALA A 30 5.21 -6.33 10.51
C ALA A 30 6.41 -5.61 9.89
N VAL A 31 6.17 -4.47 9.27
CA VAL A 31 7.23 -3.61 8.74
C VAL A 31 7.38 -2.43 9.69
N GLY A 32 8.61 -2.03 9.99
CA GLY A 32 8.85 -0.95 10.95
C GLY A 32 8.18 0.35 10.54
N VAL A 33 7.65 1.09 11.52
CA VAL A 33 6.92 2.33 11.23
C VAL A 33 7.83 3.37 10.58
N THR A 34 9.11 3.40 10.94
CA THR A 34 10.06 4.33 10.33
C THR A 34 10.21 4.03 8.84
N THR A 35 10.25 2.75 8.47
CA THR A 35 10.33 2.35 7.07
C THR A 35 9.09 2.81 6.32
N ILE A 36 7.92 2.64 6.91
CA ILE A 36 6.66 3.06 6.30
C ILE A 36 6.63 4.57 6.12
N ARG A 37 6.98 5.33 7.16
CA ARG A 37 6.98 6.79 7.05
C ARG A 37 7.94 7.29 5.99
N ARG A 38 9.12 6.68 5.93
CA ARG A 38 10.10 7.04 4.90
C ARG A 38 9.58 6.74 3.50
N ALA A 39 8.92 5.59 3.35
CA ALA A 39 8.33 5.21 2.08
C ALA A 39 7.28 6.21 1.61
N GLU A 40 6.52 6.77 2.55
CA GLU A 40 5.45 7.70 2.21
C GLU A 40 5.93 9.11 1.94
N LEU A 41 7.18 9.42 2.23
CA LEU A 41 7.73 10.76 2.02
C LEU A 41 8.28 10.96 0.62
N THR A 42 8.46 9.89 -0.15
CA THR A 42 8.99 10.03 -1.50
C THR A 42 7.89 10.50 -2.44
N SER A 43 8.29 11.00 -3.60
CA SER A 43 7.33 11.52 -4.57
C SER A 43 6.71 10.41 -5.42
N ASP A 44 7.36 9.28 -5.55
CA ASP A 44 6.86 8.20 -6.40
C ASP A 44 7.30 6.86 -5.85
N LYS A 45 8.47 6.40 -6.25
CA LYS A 45 8.96 5.10 -5.79
C LYS A 45 9.38 5.18 -4.34
N THR A 46 8.99 4.18 -3.58
CA THR A 46 9.51 4.02 -2.23
C THR A 46 10.89 3.41 -2.32
N SER A 47 11.64 3.46 -1.25
CA SER A 47 12.93 2.77 -1.20
C SER A 47 12.84 1.47 -0.42
N MET A 48 11.63 0.95 -0.24
CA MET A 48 11.45 -0.32 0.46
C MET A 48 12.04 -1.48 -0.33
N THR A 49 12.53 -2.47 0.41
CA THR A 49 12.91 -3.73 -0.20
C THR A 49 11.69 -4.41 -0.81
N ALA A 50 11.94 -5.35 -1.72
CA ALA A 50 10.84 -6.12 -2.31
C ALA A 50 10.06 -6.88 -1.23
N ALA A 51 10.75 -7.40 -0.21
CA ALA A 51 10.08 -8.12 0.87
C ALA A 51 9.17 -7.20 1.67
N ASN A 52 9.63 -6.00 2.01
CA ASN A 52 8.81 -5.05 2.75
C ASN A 52 7.63 -4.56 1.90
N ASP A 53 7.87 -4.32 0.62
CA ASP A 53 6.80 -3.93 -0.30
C ASP A 53 5.70 -4.98 -0.33
N LEU A 54 6.08 -6.25 -0.43
CA LEU A 54 5.11 -7.34 -0.45
C LEU A 54 4.35 -7.44 0.88
N SER A 55 5.04 -7.28 2.00
CA SER A 55 4.39 -7.33 3.31
C SER A 55 3.36 -6.21 3.48
N VAL A 56 3.72 -5.00 3.06
CA VAL A 56 2.80 -3.86 3.10
C VAL A 56 1.61 -4.11 2.18
N ARG A 57 1.87 -4.57 0.96
CA ARG A 57 0.81 -4.87 0.00
C ARG A 57 -0.17 -5.90 0.58
N ARG A 58 0.34 -6.97 1.13
CA ARG A 58 -0.51 -8.04 1.67
C ARG A 58 -1.37 -7.54 2.82
N ALA A 59 -0.81 -6.72 3.71
CA ALA A 59 -1.57 -6.19 4.84
C ALA A 59 -2.72 -5.31 4.36
N LEU A 60 -2.46 -4.46 3.38
CA LEU A 60 -3.49 -3.57 2.86
C LEU A 60 -4.54 -4.33 2.05
N GLU A 61 -4.12 -5.31 1.26
CA GLU A 61 -5.06 -6.13 0.52
C GLU A 61 -5.95 -6.93 1.45
N ALA A 62 -5.39 -7.45 2.53
CA ALA A 62 -6.19 -8.17 3.54
C ALA A 62 -7.21 -7.25 4.20
N ALA A 63 -6.94 -5.96 4.25
CA ALA A 63 -7.85 -4.98 4.82
C ALA A 63 -8.88 -4.46 3.80
N GLY A 64 -8.86 -4.97 2.57
CA GLY A 64 -9.87 -4.64 1.57
C GLY A 64 -9.41 -3.68 0.50
N ILE A 65 -8.14 -3.37 0.42
CA ILE A 65 -7.61 -2.49 -0.61
C ILE A 65 -7.30 -3.27 -1.87
N GLU A 66 -7.64 -2.70 -3.00
CA GLU A 66 -7.26 -3.20 -4.31
C GLU A 66 -6.31 -2.19 -4.95
N PHE A 67 -5.13 -2.64 -5.36
CA PHE A 67 -4.15 -1.77 -5.99
C PHE A 67 -4.32 -1.80 -7.50
N ILE A 68 -4.20 -0.63 -8.11
CA ILE A 68 -4.36 -0.47 -9.55
C ILE A 68 -3.01 -0.03 -10.11
N ASP A 69 -2.41 -0.90 -10.95
CA ASP A 69 -1.15 -0.58 -11.58
C ASP A 69 -1.35 0.50 -12.65
N PRO A 70 -0.31 1.28 -12.94
CA PRO A 70 -0.41 2.23 -14.05
C PRO A 70 -0.75 1.49 -15.34
N ASN A 71 -1.83 1.91 -15.97
CA ASN A 71 -2.31 1.24 -17.19
C ASN A 71 -3.13 2.27 -17.97
N GLY A 72 -2.44 3.18 -18.65
CA GLY A 72 -3.10 4.27 -19.34
C GLY A 72 -3.38 5.44 -18.42
N GLY A 73 -3.12 5.29 -17.13
CA GLY A 73 -3.24 6.33 -16.12
C GLY A 73 -2.25 6.06 -15.02
N GLY A 74 -2.24 6.88 -14.00
CA GLY A 74 -1.35 6.70 -12.87
C GLY A 74 -1.75 5.52 -11.99
N ALA A 75 -0.83 5.08 -11.15
CA ALA A 75 -1.11 4.05 -10.16
C ALA A 75 -2.19 4.53 -9.19
N GLY A 76 -3.06 3.62 -8.75
CA GLY A 76 -4.14 4.00 -7.85
C GLY A 76 -4.49 2.92 -6.87
N VAL A 77 -5.54 3.19 -6.10
CA VAL A 77 -6.10 2.26 -5.13
C VAL A 77 -7.61 2.44 -5.09
N ARG A 78 -8.29 1.39 -4.64
CA ARG A 78 -9.71 1.49 -4.36
C ARG A 78 -10.07 0.43 -3.32
N LEU A 79 -11.22 0.61 -2.70
CA LEU A 79 -11.75 -0.41 -1.82
C LEU A 79 -12.36 -1.51 -2.69
N ARG A 80 -12.07 -2.76 -2.32
CA ARG A 80 -12.63 -3.89 -3.03
C ARG A 80 -14.13 -3.97 -2.74
N THR A 81 -14.91 -4.14 -3.79
CA THR A 81 -16.34 -4.29 -3.63
C THR A 81 -16.66 -5.65 -3.02
N ASN A 82 -17.56 -5.64 -2.03
CA ASN A 82 -18.04 -6.90 -1.46
C ASN A 82 -19.32 -7.29 -2.18
N GLU A 83 -19.18 -8.15 -3.18
CA GLU A 83 -20.29 -8.54 -4.04
C GLU A 83 -21.20 -9.58 -3.42
N SER A 84 -20.81 -10.13 -2.29
CA SER A 84 -21.61 -11.19 -1.67
C SER A 84 -22.85 -10.66 -0.96
N ASP A 85 -22.94 -9.39 -0.79
CA ASP A 85 -24.07 -8.77 -0.07
C ASP A 85 -25.28 -8.53 -0.95
#